data_be77f047352ee3cca22746fd2c87a4e6
#
_entry.id   be77f047352ee3cca22746fd2c87a4e6
#
_cell.length_a   1.000
_cell.length_b   1.000
_cell.length_c   1.000
_cell.angle_alpha   90.00
_cell.angle_beta   90.00
_cell.angle_gamma   90.00
#
_symmetry.space_group_name_H-M   'P 1'
#
loop_
_entity.id
_entity.type
_entity.pdbx_description
1 polymer ?
#
loop_
_entity_poly.entity_id
_entity_poly.type
_entity_poly.pdbx_seq_one_letter_code
_entity_poly.pdbx_strand_id
1 'polypeptide(L)'
;MLFQNFLGPSNVNQAPYLDQERLVNWYLEGGQAPGSASPWAACMTPGVTVLATDIASPGRANFYEPATERQFVVQGSRFNEVSSGGVITNRGTVAIDGNPATISSNGPIGGQLLITSGGNAYSFVLSSSTFAAIALLNGISTMGAAQDGYGLVFNVLTGRTYFSSLNDFTTWDLTNFFGRSKAPDPLRAMTTANGYIYLLGAATTEVWYNAGEFPIPFVFHPSGLIQYGIAAVFSAEIAGNALWWLAETANGQGRVVRTRGFGPEVMSSYALAFALNGYSTISDAIGDTSEDRGHTFYHLTLPGANAAWCADVDLPPAVAWHERLTWISEDVRYTAWRPTFHAFAFGQHRMLDRSSGDIYVMSSDTYTDVPTAAGVARPLRRMRQTPAIFSENRRLVYPGLEVDFEVGLGLSGTGQGSDPQVMLQMSDDGGKTWGSEIWTSAGKLGEYGTRVQFNRLGSARRRVFRVVVSDPVAWKMIGAYLPDFERANPGLRIGRAA
;
A
#
# COMPACT_ATOMS: atom_id res chain seq x y z
N MET A 1 6.56 -28.99 19.88
CA MET A 1 6.31 -29.07 18.43
C MET A 1 6.35 -27.66 17.83
N LEU A 2 7.07 -27.45 16.73
CA LEU A 2 7.00 -26.19 15.96
C LEU A 2 5.59 -26.04 15.37
N PHE A 3 4.99 -24.86 15.53
CA PHE A 3 3.73 -24.53 14.88
C PHE A 3 4.03 -24.13 13.42
N GLN A 4 3.96 -25.11 12.52
CA GLN A 4 4.16 -24.87 11.08
C GLN A 4 3.11 -23.88 10.57
N ASN A 5 3.48 -23.00 9.64
CA ASN A 5 2.61 -21.96 9.07
C ASN A 5 2.03 -20.96 10.11
N PHE A 6 2.70 -20.80 11.25
CA PHE A 6 2.32 -19.75 12.19
C PHE A 6 2.43 -18.38 11.57
N LEU A 7 3.50 -18.12 10.84
CA LEU A 7 3.66 -16.91 10.02
C LEU A 7 3.18 -17.17 8.60
N GLY A 8 2.49 -16.20 8.03
CA GLY A 8 1.94 -16.25 6.69
C GLY A 8 1.26 -14.93 6.33
N PRO A 9 0.82 -14.74 5.08
CA PRO A 9 0.20 -13.53 4.56
C PRO A 9 -1.20 -13.30 5.14
N SER A 10 -1.87 -12.25 4.68
CA SER A 10 -3.33 -12.15 4.82
C SER A 10 -3.99 -12.96 3.70
N ASN A 11 -4.70 -14.01 4.08
CA ASN A 11 -5.27 -14.98 3.16
C ASN A 11 -6.62 -15.51 3.67
N VAL A 12 -7.68 -14.70 3.46
CA VAL A 12 -9.04 -15.10 3.81
C VAL A 12 -9.76 -15.62 2.56
N ASN A 13 -9.92 -16.94 2.49
CA ASN A 13 -10.52 -17.60 1.36
C ASN A 13 -12.06 -17.63 1.44
N GLN A 14 -12.70 -17.93 0.30
CA GLN A 14 -14.16 -18.17 0.19
C GLN A 14 -14.67 -19.21 1.20
N ALA A 15 -13.84 -20.20 1.51
CA ALA A 15 -14.10 -21.18 2.57
C ALA A 15 -13.24 -20.83 3.81
N PRO A 16 -13.77 -20.08 4.81
CA PRO A 16 -12.97 -19.63 5.96
C PRO A 16 -12.38 -20.78 6.79
N TYR A 17 -12.97 -21.98 6.69
CA TYR A 17 -12.44 -23.18 7.33
C TYR A 17 -11.19 -23.75 6.65
N LEU A 18 -10.97 -23.40 5.38
CA LEU A 18 -9.76 -23.78 4.68
C LEU A 18 -8.61 -22.87 5.07
N ASP A 19 -8.87 -21.56 4.97
CA ASP A 19 -7.86 -20.56 5.27
C ASP A 19 -8.52 -19.23 5.63
N GLN A 20 -8.08 -18.62 6.73
CA GLN A 20 -8.57 -17.34 7.26
C GLN A 20 -7.49 -16.56 8.00
N GLU A 21 -6.26 -16.76 7.59
CA GLU A 21 -5.14 -16.07 8.21
C GLU A 21 -5.12 -14.59 7.85
N ARG A 22 -4.67 -13.78 8.79
CA ARG A 22 -4.50 -12.34 8.61
C ARG A 22 -3.16 -11.90 9.16
N LEU A 23 -2.54 -10.97 8.45
CA LEU A 23 -1.31 -10.31 8.81
C LEU A 23 -1.55 -8.79 8.70
N VAL A 24 -1.76 -8.13 9.83
CA VAL A 24 -2.13 -6.71 9.89
C VAL A 24 -0.99 -5.91 10.51
N ASN A 25 -0.50 -4.92 9.77
CA ASN A 25 0.62 -4.05 10.15
C ASN A 25 1.92 -4.81 10.44
N TRP A 26 2.09 -5.95 9.80
CA TRP A 26 3.30 -6.73 9.70
C TRP A 26 3.59 -7.03 8.24
N TYR A 27 4.84 -7.19 7.85
CA TYR A 27 5.25 -7.79 6.58
C TYR A 27 6.16 -9.00 6.83
N LEU A 28 6.30 -9.87 5.84
CA LEU A 28 7.12 -11.08 5.94
C LEU A 28 8.49 -10.82 5.35
N GLU A 29 9.52 -11.20 6.08
CA GLU A 29 10.90 -11.24 5.60
C GLU A 29 11.36 -12.71 5.54
N GLY A 30 11.90 -13.15 4.39
CA GLY A 30 12.34 -14.52 4.19
C GLY A 30 13.71 -14.79 4.78
N GLY A 31 13.86 -15.90 5.51
CA GLY A 31 15.15 -16.38 5.97
C GLY A 31 16.02 -16.82 4.79
N GLN A 32 17.10 -16.10 4.51
CA GLN A 32 17.99 -16.40 3.37
C GLN A 32 19.13 -17.37 3.71
N ALA A 33 19.43 -17.55 5.00
CA ALA A 33 20.51 -18.42 5.44
C ALA A 33 20.05 -19.90 5.55
N PRO A 34 20.84 -20.86 5.06
CA PRO A 34 20.59 -22.27 5.32
C PRO A 34 20.56 -22.54 6.83
N GLY A 35 19.49 -23.19 7.33
CA GLY A 35 19.34 -23.49 8.75
C GLY A 35 18.72 -22.37 9.61
N SER A 36 18.06 -21.40 8.98
CA SER A 36 17.23 -20.42 9.69
C SER A 36 16.23 -21.11 10.63
N ALA A 37 15.99 -20.52 11.82
CA ALA A 37 15.05 -21.05 12.80
C ALA A 37 13.61 -21.12 12.28
N SER A 38 13.27 -20.23 11.34
CA SER A 38 11.98 -20.15 10.64
C SER A 38 12.20 -19.76 9.17
N PRO A 39 11.35 -20.19 8.23
CA PRO A 39 11.41 -19.72 6.85
C PRO A 39 11.06 -18.23 6.72
N TRP A 40 10.31 -17.69 7.68
CA TRP A 40 9.83 -16.31 7.70
C TRP A 40 10.04 -15.66 9.06
N ALA A 41 10.24 -14.36 9.06
CA ALA A 41 10.04 -13.49 10.21
C ALA A 41 8.94 -12.48 9.86
N ALA A 42 8.10 -12.12 10.82
CA ALA A 42 7.19 -11.00 10.67
C ALA A 42 7.85 -9.74 11.25
N CYS A 43 8.15 -8.81 10.37
CA CYS A 43 8.71 -7.50 10.69
C CYS A 43 7.61 -6.46 10.76
N MET A 44 7.77 -5.47 11.63
CA MET A 44 6.77 -4.43 11.80
C MET A 44 6.78 -3.46 10.62
N THR A 45 5.58 -3.05 10.19
CA THR A 45 5.45 -1.95 9.23
C THR A 45 5.78 -0.61 9.87
N PRO A 46 6.27 0.38 9.10
CA PRO A 46 6.56 1.72 9.60
C PRO A 46 5.35 2.40 10.24
N GLY A 47 5.58 3.18 11.28
CA GLY A 47 4.58 4.10 11.83
C GLY A 47 4.67 5.48 11.23
N VAL A 48 3.82 6.41 11.71
CA VAL A 48 3.77 7.78 11.23
C VAL A 48 3.75 8.80 12.37
N THR A 49 4.34 9.96 12.09
CA THR A 49 4.23 11.16 12.93
C THR A 49 3.75 12.32 12.07
N VAL A 50 2.97 13.24 12.64
CA VAL A 50 2.54 14.46 11.94
C VAL A 50 3.73 15.40 11.79
N LEU A 51 4.03 15.79 10.55
CA LEU A 51 5.02 16.82 10.22
C LEU A 51 4.37 18.21 10.21
N ALA A 52 3.23 18.33 9.56
CA ALA A 52 2.51 19.58 9.38
C ALA A 52 1.04 19.30 9.11
N THR A 53 0.19 20.30 9.32
CA THR A 53 -1.25 20.24 9.03
C THR A 53 -1.65 21.48 8.25
N ASP A 54 -2.23 21.30 7.06
CA ASP A 54 -2.92 22.39 6.37
C ASP A 54 -4.39 22.45 6.82
N ILE A 55 -5.01 23.61 6.67
CA ILE A 55 -6.39 23.82 7.11
C ILE A 55 -7.33 22.92 6.30
N ALA A 56 -7.74 21.81 6.91
CA ALA A 56 -8.91 20.99 6.56
C ALA A 56 -9.06 20.55 5.09
N SER A 57 -7.98 20.14 4.43
CA SER A 57 -8.06 19.74 3.02
C SER A 57 -7.37 18.41 2.77
N PRO A 58 -8.10 17.35 2.37
CA PRO A 58 -7.52 16.03 2.15
C PRO A 58 -6.40 16.06 1.09
N GLY A 59 -5.37 15.26 1.32
CA GLY A 59 -4.29 15.04 0.37
C GLY A 59 -4.80 14.40 -0.92
N ARG A 60 -4.29 14.87 -2.08
CA ARG A 60 -4.69 14.40 -3.41
C ARG A 60 -3.53 14.09 -4.35
N ALA A 61 -2.35 14.69 -4.11
CA ALA A 61 -1.10 14.38 -4.82
C ALA A 61 0.10 14.85 -3.99
N ASN A 62 1.21 14.16 -4.11
CA ASN A 62 2.48 14.48 -3.47
C ASN A 62 3.61 14.24 -4.48
N PHE A 63 4.49 15.19 -4.64
CA PHE A 63 5.57 15.14 -5.60
C PHE A 63 6.82 15.85 -5.06
N TYR A 64 7.96 15.22 -5.22
CA TYR A 64 9.25 15.81 -4.90
C TYR A 64 10.07 16.04 -6.18
N GLU A 65 10.53 17.27 -6.38
CA GLU A 65 11.39 17.63 -7.50
C GLU A 65 12.86 17.60 -7.02
N PRO A 66 13.60 16.55 -7.36
CA PRO A 66 14.94 16.36 -6.80
C PRO A 66 15.96 17.37 -7.31
N ALA A 67 15.80 17.89 -8.53
CA ALA A 67 16.75 18.85 -9.11
C ALA A 67 16.77 20.21 -8.37
N THR A 68 15.67 20.58 -7.74
CA THR A 68 15.53 21.83 -6.98
C THR A 68 15.28 21.59 -5.49
N GLU A 69 15.24 20.33 -5.05
CA GLU A 69 14.96 19.92 -3.67
C GLU A 69 13.68 20.57 -3.12
N ARG A 70 12.59 20.51 -3.90
CA ARG A 70 11.31 21.11 -3.55
C ARG A 70 10.20 20.05 -3.54
N GLN A 71 9.37 20.08 -2.51
CA GLN A 71 8.20 19.22 -2.40
C GLN A 71 6.93 20.00 -2.71
N PHE A 72 6.07 19.44 -3.53
CA PHE A 72 4.78 19.99 -3.90
C PHE A 72 3.66 19.01 -3.58
N VAL A 73 2.55 19.53 -3.05
CA VAL A 73 1.39 18.73 -2.69
C VAL A 73 0.10 19.40 -3.18
N VAL A 74 -0.87 18.58 -3.55
CA VAL A 74 -2.24 19.03 -3.74
C VAL A 74 -3.07 18.58 -2.55
N GLN A 75 -3.66 19.54 -1.84
CA GLN A 75 -4.54 19.31 -0.69
C GLN A 75 -5.85 20.05 -0.92
N GLY A 76 -6.96 19.31 -1.10
CA GLY A 76 -8.24 19.89 -1.54
C GLY A 76 -8.09 20.65 -2.85
N SER A 77 -8.36 21.97 -2.82
CA SER A 77 -8.17 22.88 -3.95
C SER A 77 -6.84 23.64 -3.93
N ARG A 78 -5.94 23.33 -3.02
CA ARG A 78 -4.68 24.08 -2.85
C ARG A 78 -3.52 23.34 -3.46
N PHE A 79 -2.74 24.01 -4.28
CA PHE A 79 -1.41 23.59 -4.71
C PHE A 79 -0.39 24.27 -3.79
N ASN A 80 0.23 23.49 -2.95
CA ASN A 80 1.14 23.93 -1.89
C ASN A 80 2.56 23.44 -2.14
N GLU A 81 3.52 24.23 -1.69
CA GLU A 81 4.91 23.82 -1.52
C GLU A 81 5.19 23.58 -0.04
N VAL A 82 5.90 22.49 0.27
CA VAL A 82 6.22 22.08 1.64
C VAL A 82 7.73 22.09 1.82
N SER A 83 8.23 22.83 2.80
CA SER A 83 9.67 22.87 3.11
C SER A 83 10.14 21.60 3.83
N SER A 84 11.46 21.45 3.99
CA SER A 84 12.06 20.36 4.78
C SER A 84 11.53 20.35 6.22
N GLY A 85 11.30 21.50 6.82
CA GLY A 85 10.75 21.65 8.18
C GLY A 85 9.22 21.62 8.28
N GLY A 86 8.49 21.34 7.20
CA GLY A 86 7.02 21.24 7.21
C GLY A 86 6.28 22.58 7.04
N VAL A 87 6.97 23.68 6.70
CA VAL A 87 6.29 24.96 6.41
C VAL A 87 5.54 24.82 5.09
N ILE A 88 4.23 25.08 5.11
CA ILE A 88 3.34 25.00 3.95
C ILE A 88 3.16 26.38 3.34
N THR A 89 3.48 26.51 2.06
CA THR A 89 3.31 27.75 1.29
C THR A 89 2.35 27.51 0.14
N ASN A 90 1.20 28.20 0.12
CA ASN A 90 0.27 28.11 -1.01
C ASN A 90 0.87 28.74 -2.26
N ARG A 91 0.90 27.98 -3.37
CA ARG A 91 1.41 28.45 -4.68
C ARG A 91 0.31 28.68 -5.71
N GLY A 92 -0.90 28.12 -5.48
CA GLY A 92 -2.01 28.30 -6.40
C GLY A 92 -3.27 27.56 -5.97
N THR A 93 -4.32 27.76 -6.78
CA THR A 93 -5.60 27.06 -6.57
C THR A 93 -5.92 26.20 -7.77
N VAL A 94 -6.28 24.95 -7.53
CA VAL A 94 -6.67 23.96 -8.53
C VAL A 94 -8.14 23.59 -8.40
N ALA A 95 -8.75 23.11 -9.46
CA ALA A 95 -10.11 22.58 -9.42
C ALA A 95 -10.19 21.32 -8.55
N ILE A 96 -11.36 21.08 -7.95
CA ILE A 96 -11.61 19.91 -7.09
C ILE A 96 -12.76 19.09 -7.66
N ASP A 97 -12.60 17.78 -7.69
CA ASP A 97 -13.62 16.80 -8.11
C ASP A 97 -13.70 15.59 -7.17
N GLY A 98 -12.99 15.64 -6.04
CA GLY A 98 -12.90 14.54 -5.08
C GLY A 98 -11.92 13.42 -5.46
N ASN A 99 -11.35 13.45 -6.66
CA ASN A 99 -10.36 12.47 -7.11
C ASN A 99 -8.93 12.90 -6.77
N PRO A 100 -7.95 11.99 -6.81
CA PRO A 100 -6.53 12.34 -6.82
C PRO A 100 -6.20 13.35 -7.93
N ALA A 101 -5.14 14.12 -7.73
CA ALA A 101 -4.52 14.96 -8.74
C ALA A 101 -3.24 14.31 -9.25
N THR A 102 -2.67 14.77 -10.35
CA THR A 102 -1.35 14.35 -10.81
C THR A 102 -0.39 15.53 -10.86
N ILE A 103 0.87 15.30 -10.55
CA ILE A 103 1.96 16.27 -10.68
C ILE A 103 3.10 15.57 -11.42
N SER A 104 3.64 16.18 -12.45
CA SER A 104 4.78 15.67 -13.20
C SER A 104 5.72 16.78 -13.62
N SER A 105 7.00 16.45 -13.83
CA SER A 105 8.07 17.42 -14.17
C SER A 105 8.61 17.16 -15.57
N ASN A 106 8.99 18.22 -16.29
CA ASN A 106 9.77 18.11 -17.55
C ASN A 106 11.28 18.10 -17.29
N GLY A 107 11.67 17.89 -16.04
CA GLY A 107 13.06 17.78 -15.63
C GLY A 107 13.80 19.13 -15.57
N PRO A 108 15.13 19.08 -15.33
CA PRO A 108 15.92 20.29 -15.08
C PRO A 108 16.03 21.21 -16.30
N ILE A 109 15.88 20.69 -17.52
CA ILE A 109 15.98 21.50 -18.75
C ILE A 109 14.74 22.39 -18.90
N GLY A 110 13.53 21.82 -18.71
CA GLY A 110 12.27 22.57 -18.79
C GLY A 110 11.97 23.37 -17.54
N GLY A 111 12.31 22.84 -16.36
CA GLY A 111 12.13 23.51 -15.08
C GLY A 111 10.68 23.83 -14.73
N GLN A 112 9.75 22.96 -15.16
CA GLN A 112 8.31 23.20 -15.00
C GLN A 112 7.61 21.95 -14.48
N LEU A 113 6.52 22.17 -13.73
CA LEU A 113 5.60 21.13 -13.31
C LEU A 113 4.28 21.26 -14.09
N LEU A 114 3.73 20.13 -14.49
CA LEU A 114 2.37 19.97 -14.98
C LEU A 114 1.50 19.41 -13.87
N ILE A 115 0.43 20.11 -13.53
CA ILE A 115 -0.53 19.69 -12.51
C ILE A 115 -1.87 19.45 -13.21
N THR A 116 -2.52 18.28 -13.00
CA THR A 116 -3.90 18.08 -13.43
C THR A 116 -4.81 17.79 -12.24
N SER A 117 -5.97 18.44 -12.20
CA SER A 117 -6.93 18.32 -11.13
C SER A 117 -8.31 18.80 -11.57
N GLY A 118 -9.36 18.01 -11.28
CA GLY A 118 -10.74 18.39 -11.55
C GLY A 118 -11.04 18.72 -13.01
N GLY A 119 -10.44 17.96 -13.93
CA GLY A 119 -10.61 18.16 -15.38
C GLY A 119 -9.80 19.30 -15.99
N ASN A 120 -8.97 20.03 -15.23
CA ASN A 120 -8.16 21.14 -15.65
C ASN A 120 -6.67 20.86 -15.52
N ALA A 121 -5.86 21.55 -16.32
CA ALA A 121 -4.41 21.51 -16.25
C ALA A 121 -3.81 22.88 -15.87
N TYR A 122 -2.69 22.81 -15.17
CA TYR A 122 -1.95 23.97 -14.68
C TYR A 122 -0.46 23.74 -14.90
N SER A 123 0.27 24.82 -15.13
CA SER A 123 1.72 24.83 -15.16
C SER A 123 2.29 25.57 -13.95
N PHE A 124 3.42 25.12 -13.45
CA PHE A 124 4.19 25.81 -12.44
C PHE A 124 5.64 25.92 -12.87
N VAL A 125 6.14 27.14 -13.03
CA VAL A 125 7.51 27.42 -13.42
C VAL A 125 8.38 27.50 -12.16
N LEU A 126 9.32 26.57 -12.01
CA LEU A 126 10.12 26.41 -10.77
C LEU A 126 11.00 27.62 -10.47
N SER A 127 11.63 28.24 -11.49
CA SER A 127 12.56 29.36 -11.33
C SER A 127 11.90 30.65 -10.84
N SER A 128 10.67 30.93 -11.33
CA SER A 128 9.91 32.14 -10.95
C SER A 128 8.86 31.86 -9.89
N SER A 129 8.63 30.58 -9.56
CA SER A 129 7.50 30.13 -8.72
C SER A 129 6.13 30.66 -9.21
N THR A 130 5.96 30.71 -10.53
CA THR A 130 4.74 31.20 -11.17
C THR A 130 3.79 30.03 -11.45
N PHE A 131 2.58 30.08 -10.90
CA PHE A 131 1.49 29.15 -11.14
C PHE A 131 0.49 29.75 -12.12
N ALA A 132 0.11 29.00 -13.15
CA ALA A 132 -0.88 29.45 -14.14
C ALA A 132 -1.76 28.30 -14.61
N ALA A 133 -3.05 28.60 -14.87
CA ALA A 133 -3.96 27.68 -15.54
C ALA A 133 -3.64 27.62 -17.04
N ILE A 134 -3.68 26.42 -17.62
CA ILE A 134 -3.56 26.18 -19.06
C ILE A 134 -4.99 26.19 -19.62
N ALA A 135 -5.50 27.37 -19.96
CA ALA A 135 -6.91 27.57 -20.31
C ALA A 135 -7.37 26.67 -21.47
N LEU A 136 -6.49 26.35 -22.42
CA LEU A 136 -6.77 25.49 -23.58
C LEU A 136 -7.14 24.07 -23.17
N LEU A 137 -6.68 23.61 -22.01
CA LEU A 137 -6.87 22.26 -21.48
C LEU A 137 -7.98 22.15 -20.42
N ASN A 138 -8.74 23.23 -20.17
CA ASN A 138 -9.82 23.21 -19.21
C ASN A 138 -10.97 22.29 -19.64
N GLY A 139 -11.44 21.46 -18.72
CA GLY A 139 -12.53 20.50 -18.94
C GLY A 139 -12.14 19.25 -19.72
N ILE A 140 -10.87 19.12 -20.16
CA ILE A 140 -10.40 17.98 -20.96
C ILE A 140 -9.23 17.21 -20.34
N SER A 141 -8.75 17.63 -19.19
CA SER A 141 -7.56 17.08 -18.51
C SER A 141 -7.94 16.07 -17.43
N THR A 142 -8.16 14.81 -17.82
CA THR A 142 -8.48 13.75 -16.84
C THR A 142 -7.26 13.41 -15.97
N MET A 143 -6.11 13.22 -16.62
CA MET A 143 -4.82 12.93 -15.98
C MET A 143 -3.70 13.60 -16.77
N GLY A 144 -2.58 13.87 -16.08
CA GLY A 144 -1.35 14.36 -16.68
C GLY A 144 -0.16 13.48 -16.34
N ALA A 145 0.81 13.45 -17.24
CA ALA A 145 2.11 12.80 -17.07
C ALA A 145 3.17 13.58 -17.85
N ALA A 146 4.43 13.20 -17.70
CA ALA A 146 5.52 13.74 -18.51
C ALA A 146 6.35 12.61 -19.10
N GLN A 147 6.81 12.79 -20.35
CA GLN A 147 7.69 11.87 -21.05
C GLN A 147 8.68 12.64 -21.90
N ASP A 148 9.98 12.45 -21.67
CA ASP A 148 11.06 13.02 -22.48
C ASP A 148 10.93 14.54 -22.74
N GLY A 149 10.57 15.29 -21.70
CA GLY A 149 10.38 16.74 -21.78
C GLY A 149 9.01 17.19 -22.31
N TYR A 150 8.16 16.28 -22.85
CA TYR A 150 6.79 16.58 -23.21
C TYR A 150 5.85 16.41 -22.03
N GLY A 151 4.94 17.35 -21.83
CA GLY A 151 3.76 17.18 -21.01
C GLY A 151 2.71 16.40 -21.78
N LEU A 152 2.05 15.46 -21.12
CA LEU A 152 0.98 14.64 -21.65
C LEU A 152 -0.29 14.89 -20.86
N VAL A 153 -1.40 15.12 -21.54
CA VAL A 153 -2.71 15.27 -20.91
C VAL A 153 -3.72 14.38 -21.64
N PHE A 154 -4.36 13.53 -20.88
CA PHE A 154 -5.35 12.59 -21.37
C PHE A 154 -6.78 13.10 -21.16
N ASN A 155 -7.62 12.93 -22.19
CA ASN A 155 -9.05 13.22 -22.17
C ASN A 155 -9.85 11.93 -22.24
N VAL A 156 -10.54 11.57 -21.17
CA VAL A 156 -11.33 10.31 -21.07
C VAL A 156 -12.52 10.30 -22.04
N LEU A 157 -13.10 11.46 -22.37
CA LEU A 157 -14.29 11.54 -23.21
C LEU A 157 -13.98 11.27 -24.69
N THR A 158 -12.80 11.68 -25.14
CA THR A 158 -12.39 11.54 -26.57
C THR A 158 -11.37 10.43 -26.79
N GLY A 159 -10.77 9.89 -25.72
CA GLY A 159 -9.67 8.94 -25.80
C GLY A 159 -8.37 9.51 -26.38
N ARG A 160 -8.25 10.84 -26.45
CA ARG A 160 -7.08 11.52 -26.98
C ARG A 160 -6.09 11.85 -25.88
N THR A 161 -4.81 11.70 -26.19
CA THR A 161 -3.69 12.18 -25.36
C THR A 161 -3.04 13.33 -26.10
N TYR A 162 -3.19 14.52 -25.56
CA TYR A 162 -2.55 15.74 -26.06
C TYR A 162 -1.14 15.86 -25.50
N PHE A 163 -0.24 16.47 -26.26
CA PHE A 163 1.13 16.72 -25.81
C PHE A 163 1.54 18.18 -26.01
N SER A 164 2.39 18.66 -25.08
CA SER A 164 2.91 20.02 -25.09
C SER A 164 4.03 20.22 -26.12
N SER A 165 4.51 21.44 -26.24
CA SER A 165 5.82 21.68 -26.86
C SER A 165 6.93 21.03 -26.02
N LEU A 166 8.03 20.66 -26.65
CA LEU A 166 9.18 20.05 -25.97
C LEU A 166 9.76 21.01 -24.93
N ASN A 167 9.94 20.51 -23.72
CA ASN A 167 10.44 21.25 -22.55
C ASN A 167 9.63 22.51 -22.17
N ASP A 168 8.39 22.62 -22.64
CA ASP A 168 7.51 23.75 -22.31
C ASP A 168 6.07 23.31 -22.05
N PHE A 169 5.67 23.27 -20.79
CA PHE A 169 4.30 22.93 -20.36
C PHE A 169 3.32 24.10 -20.46
N THR A 170 3.77 25.27 -20.86
CA THR A 170 2.89 26.42 -21.05
C THR A 170 2.31 26.51 -22.47
N THR A 171 2.96 25.85 -23.45
CA THR A 171 2.57 25.90 -24.86
C THR A 171 1.96 24.58 -25.32
N TRP A 172 0.70 24.65 -25.74
CA TRP A 172 -0.11 23.52 -26.19
C TRP A 172 -0.82 23.82 -27.50
N ASP A 173 -1.00 22.77 -28.33
CA ASP A 173 -1.82 22.81 -29.52
C ASP A 173 -2.73 21.57 -29.53
N LEU A 174 -4.05 21.76 -29.60
CA LEU A 174 -5.03 20.66 -29.60
C LEU A 174 -5.02 19.84 -30.88
N THR A 175 -4.27 20.25 -31.90
CA THR A 175 -4.00 19.42 -33.11
C THR A 175 -2.92 18.37 -32.82
N ASN A 176 -2.09 18.58 -31.77
CA ASN A 176 -1.04 17.68 -31.34
C ASN A 176 -1.60 16.64 -30.39
N PHE A 177 -2.06 15.52 -30.90
CA PHE A 177 -2.56 14.43 -30.08
C PHE A 177 -2.27 13.06 -30.72
N PHE A 178 -2.27 12.04 -29.88
CA PHE A 178 -2.30 10.63 -30.29
C PHE A 178 -3.34 9.89 -29.44
N GLY A 179 -3.58 8.64 -29.75
CA GLY A 179 -4.54 7.84 -28.98
C GLY A 179 -4.45 6.37 -29.33
N ARG A 180 -5.18 5.56 -28.57
CA ARG A 180 -5.19 4.12 -28.78
C ARG A 180 -5.61 3.74 -30.19
N SER A 181 -4.94 2.76 -30.75
CA SER A 181 -5.15 2.35 -32.15
C SER A 181 -5.28 0.84 -32.36
N LYS A 182 -5.00 0.01 -31.34
CA LYS A 182 -4.96 -1.45 -31.47
C LYS A 182 -6.12 -2.16 -30.81
N ALA A 183 -6.75 -1.54 -29.82
CA ALA A 183 -7.89 -2.11 -29.12
C ALA A 183 -9.08 -1.13 -29.09
N PRO A 184 -10.34 -1.62 -29.20
CA PRO A 184 -11.53 -0.76 -29.32
C PRO A 184 -12.07 -0.29 -27.96
N ASP A 185 -11.57 -0.84 -26.84
CA ASP A 185 -12.07 -0.50 -25.52
C ASP A 185 -11.69 0.93 -25.10
N PRO A 186 -12.55 1.64 -24.36
CA PRO A 186 -12.33 3.03 -24.00
C PRO A 186 -11.10 3.20 -23.11
N LEU A 187 -10.32 4.24 -23.36
CA LEU A 187 -9.19 4.64 -22.53
C LEU A 187 -9.71 5.18 -21.21
N ARG A 188 -9.14 4.70 -20.07
CA ARG A 188 -9.53 5.09 -18.71
C ARG A 188 -8.44 5.86 -17.97
N ALA A 189 -7.18 5.50 -18.18
CA ALA A 189 -6.04 6.11 -17.50
C ALA A 189 -4.80 6.16 -18.40
N MET A 190 -3.86 6.98 -17.98
CA MET A 190 -2.54 7.11 -18.61
C MET A 190 -1.49 7.26 -17.52
N THR A 191 -0.36 6.60 -17.69
CA THR A 191 0.83 6.82 -16.86
C THR A 191 2.09 6.61 -17.68
N THR A 192 3.22 7.06 -17.14
CA THR A 192 4.54 6.83 -17.74
C THR A 192 5.39 6.00 -16.81
N ALA A 193 6.09 5.03 -17.35
CA ALA A 193 6.99 4.17 -16.58
C ALA A 193 8.14 3.70 -17.47
N ASN A 194 9.37 3.73 -16.95
CA ASN A 194 10.58 3.18 -17.59
C ASN A 194 10.79 3.66 -19.06
N GLY A 195 10.48 4.92 -19.35
CA GLY A 195 10.62 5.50 -20.70
C GLY A 195 9.47 5.17 -21.66
N TYR A 196 8.39 4.57 -21.17
CA TYR A 196 7.20 4.23 -21.95
C TYR A 196 5.96 4.93 -21.42
N ILE A 197 4.99 5.13 -22.32
CA ILE A 197 3.66 5.64 -22.01
C ILE A 197 2.70 4.46 -22.02
N TYR A 198 1.96 4.27 -20.93
CA TYR A 198 0.93 3.23 -20.80
C TYR A 198 -0.45 3.88 -20.95
N LEU A 199 -1.16 3.54 -22.01
CA LEU A 199 -2.54 3.93 -22.23
C LEU A 199 -3.46 2.79 -21.77
N LEU A 200 -3.95 2.90 -20.53
CA LEU A 200 -4.72 1.85 -19.87
C LEU A 200 -6.21 2.02 -20.19
N GLY A 201 -6.76 1.05 -20.89
CA GLY A 201 -8.17 1.02 -21.24
C GLY A 201 -9.01 0.23 -20.25
N ALA A 202 -10.27 -0.03 -20.61
CA ALA A 202 -11.20 -0.80 -19.81
C ALA A 202 -10.83 -2.28 -19.73
N ALA A 203 -10.28 -2.85 -20.79
CA ALA A 203 -9.95 -4.29 -20.88
C ALA A 203 -8.52 -4.57 -21.33
N THR A 204 -7.85 -3.59 -21.95
CA THR A 204 -6.49 -3.74 -22.48
C THR A 204 -5.65 -2.52 -22.18
N THR A 205 -4.32 -2.67 -22.25
CA THR A 205 -3.35 -1.57 -22.11
C THR A 205 -2.46 -1.55 -23.33
N GLU A 206 -2.27 -0.36 -23.91
CA GLU A 206 -1.31 -0.13 -25.01
C GLU A 206 -0.07 0.56 -24.48
N VAL A 207 1.10 0.08 -24.91
CA VAL A 207 2.39 0.67 -24.58
C VAL A 207 2.90 1.48 -25.76
N TRP A 208 3.24 2.73 -25.52
CA TRP A 208 3.73 3.69 -26.48
C TRP A 208 5.11 4.21 -26.06
N TYR A 209 5.89 4.72 -27.00
CA TYR A 209 7.19 5.33 -26.73
C TYR A 209 7.44 6.53 -27.64
N ASN A 210 8.40 7.34 -27.27
CA ASN A 210 8.85 8.48 -28.06
C ASN A 210 9.85 7.99 -29.10
N ALA A 211 9.47 8.03 -30.38
CA ALA A 211 10.32 7.68 -31.52
C ALA A 211 11.02 8.91 -32.14
N GLY A 212 10.72 10.12 -31.65
CA GLY A 212 11.26 11.35 -32.20
C GLY A 212 10.75 11.69 -33.60
N GLU A 213 9.62 11.09 -34.05
CA GLU A 213 9.03 11.33 -35.34
C GLU A 213 8.29 12.68 -35.40
N PHE A 214 8.17 13.26 -36.61
CA PHE A 214 7.41 14.49 -36.84
C PHE A 214 6.21 14.17 -37.75
N PRO A 215 4.99 14.73 -37.49
CA PRO A 215 4.63 15.71 -36.46
C PRO A 215 4.27 15.10 -35.09
N ILE A 216 4.10 13.80 -34.98
CA ILE A 216 3.72 13.12 -33.75
C ILE A 216 4.89 12.24 -33.28
N PRO A 217 5.56 12.58 -32.16
CA PRO A 217 6.75 11.85 -31.71
C PRO A 217 6.45 10.48 -31.10
N PHE A 218 5.20 10.22 -30.74
CA PHE A 218 4.80 9.03 -30.00
C PHE A 218 4.23 7.95 -30.92
N VAL A 219 4.75 6.73 -30.81
CA VAL A 219 4.32 5.57 -31.61
C VAL A 219 4.01 4.37 -30.71
N PHE A 220 3.11 3.50 -31.19
CA PHE A 220 2.77 2.26 -30.51
C PHE A 220 3.94 1.27 -30.57
N HIS A 221 4.28 0.67 -29.42
CA HIS A 221 5.31 -0.37 -29.38
C HIS A 221 4.77 -1.69 -29.97
N PRO A 222 5.46 -2.33 -30.94
CA PRO A 222 4.93 -3.51 -31.66
C PRO A 222 4.47 -4.67 -30.76
N SER A 223 5.11 -4.88 -29.63
CA SER A 223 4.73 -5.91 -28.64
C SER A 223 3.95 -5.34 -27.44
N GLY A 224 3.48 -4.11 -27.53
CA GLY A 224 2.96 -3.35 -26.39
C GLY A 224 1.44 -3.49 -26.15
N LEU A 225 0.80 -4.58 -26.58
CA LEU A 225 -0.62 -4.82 -26.26
C LEU A 225 -0.76 -5.82 -25.11
N ILE A 226 -1.15 -5.31 -23.95
CA ILE A 226 -1.37 -6.09 -22.73
C ILE A 226 -2.87 -6.37 -22.56
N GLN A 227 -3.26 -7.64 -22.35
CA GLN A 227 -4.66 -8.08 -22.22
C GLN A 227 -5.24 -7.88 -20.81
N TYR A 228 -4.91 -6.77 -20.18
CA TYR A 228 -5.46 -6.30 -18.91
C TYR A 228 -5.68 -4.79 -18.98
N GLY A 229 -6.88 -4.36 -18.70
CA GLY A 229 -7.22 -2.96 -18.52
C GLY A 229 -7.05 -2.50 -17.07
N ILE A 230 -7.56 -1.31 -16.75
CA ILE A 230 -7.51 -0.74 -15.40
C ILE A 230 -8.91 -0.63 -14.79
N ALA A 231 -9.05 -1.09 -13.56
CA ALA A 231 -10.27 -0.98 -12.77
C ALA A 231 -10.37 0.36 -12.04
N ALA A 232 -9.24 0.84 -11.51
CA ALA A 232 -9.14 2.08 -10.74
C ALA A 232 -8.09 3.01 -11.35
N VAL A 233 -8.52 4.16 -11.80
CA VAL A 233 -7.73 5.13 -12.59
C VAL A 233 -6.42 5.53 -11.90
N PHE A 234 -6.43 5.68 -10.59
CA PHE A 234 -5.29 6.12 -9.77
C PHE A 234 -4.58 4.98 -9.04
N SER A 235 -4.75 3.73 -9.49
CA SER A 235 -4.06 2.58 -8.90
C SER A 235 -2.73 2.25 -9.56
N ALA A 236 -2.39 2.89 -10.68
CA ALA A 236 -1.20 2.59 -11.45
C ALA A 236 0.02 3.32 -10.89
N GLU A 237 1.01 2.55 -10.39
CA GLU A 237 2.25 3.07 -9.82
C GLU A 237 3.46 2.19 -10.14
N ILE A 238 4.65 2.79 -10.12
CA ILE A 238 5.91 2.08 -10.33
C ILE A 238 6.39 1.54 -8.99
N ALA A 239 6.47 0.22 -8.86
CA ALA A 239 7.08 -0.43 -7.71
C ALA A 239 8.22 -1.36 -8.18
N GLY A 240 9.41 -1.12 -7.69
CA GLY A 240 10.62 -1.68 -8.27
C GLY A 240 10.78 -1.23 -9.73
N ASN A 241 11.07 -2.14 -10.63
CA ASN A 241 11.19 -1.84 -12.07
C ASN A 241 9.93 -2.19 -12.87
N ALA A 242 8.78 -2.32 -12.24
CA ALA A 242 7.53 -2.73 -12.88
C ALA A 242 6.41 -1.72 -12.63
N LEU A 243 5.54 -1.54 -13.60
CA LEU A 243 4.27 -0.84 -13.40
C LEU A 243 3.27 -1.82 -12.78
N TRP A 244 2.69 -1.44 -11.65
CA TRP A 244 1.65 -2.17 -10.93
C TRP A 244 0.32 -1.44 -11.05
N TRP A 245 -0.80 -2.16 -11.17
CA TRP A 245 -2.13 -1.56 -11.16
C TRP A 245 -3.21 -2.55 -10.74
N LEU A 246 -4.32 -2.02 -10.27
CA LEU A 246 -5.54 -2.79 -10.09
C LEU A 246 -6.22 -2.93 -11.46
N ALA A 247 -6.14 -4.12 -12.01
CA ALA A 247 -6.70 -4.46 -13.31
C ALA A 247 -8.12 -5.02 -13.18
N GLU A 248 -8.87 -4.87 -14.26
CA GLU A 248 -10.13 -5.55 -14.48
C GLU A 248 -10.01 -6.47 -15.69
N THR A 249 -10.52 -7.70 -15.59
CA THR A 249 -10.61 -8.59 -16.74
C THR A 249 -11.85 -8.24 -17.59
N ALA A 250 -11.91 -8.73 -18.82
CA ALA A 250 -13.07 -8.56 -19.69
C ALA A 250 -14.39 -9.06 -19.04
N ASN A 251 -14.32 -9.91 -18.02
CA ASN A 251 -15.46 -10.43 -17.26
C ASN A 251 -15.72 -9.63 -15.96
N GLY A 252 -15.12 -8.44 -15.80
CA GLY A 252 -15.35 -7.57 -14.65
C GLY A 252 -14.73 -8.03 -13.35
N GLN A 253 -13.70 -8.89 -13.36
CA GLN A 253 -13.05 -9.36 -12.15
C GLN A 253 -11.79 -8.55 -11.83
N GLY A 254 -11.75 -7.97 -10.62
CA GLY A 254 -10.60 -7.22 -10.12
C GLY A 254 -9.40 -8.12 -9.79
N ARG A 255 -8.23 -7.73 -10.27
CA ARG A 255 -6.94 -8.39 -9.97
C ARG A 255 -5.82 -7.36 -9.94
N VAL A 256 -4.83 -7.56 -9.07
CA VAL A 256 -3.60 -6.77 -9.14
C VAL A 256 -2.64 -7.44 -10.11
N VAL A 257 -2.11 -6.66 -11.03
CA VAL A 257 -1.13 -7.10 -12.03
C VAL A 257 0.07 -6.17 -12.04
N ARG A 258 1.20 -6.71 -12.52
CA ARG A 258 2.40 -5.89 -12.83
C ARG A 258 2.90 -6.19 -14.24
N THR A 259 3.70 -5.30 -14.77
CA THR A 259 4.42 -5.56 -16.02
C THR A 259 5.60 -6.50 -15.79
N ARG A 260 5.78 -7.42 -16.73
CA ARG A 260 7.00 -8.21 -16.88
C ARG A 260 7.46 -8.09 -18.33
N GLY A 261 8.36 -7.13 -18.59
CA GLY A 261 8.56 -6.62 -19.93
C GLY A 261 7.26 -5.99 -20.45
N PHE A 262 6.79 -6.41 -21.63
CA PHE A 262 5.50 -5.97 -22.20
C PHE A 262 4.36 -6.97 -21.96
N GLY A 263 4.53 -7.91 -21.06
CA GLY A 263 3.50 -8.86 -20.64
C GLY A 263 2.97 -8.58 -19.23
N PRO A 264 1.76 -9.05 -18.89
CA PRO A 264 1.22 -8.94 -17.54
C PRO A 264 1.65 -10.13 -16.67
N GLU A 265 1.91 -9.88 -15.41
CA GLU A 265 2.05 -10.90 -14.36
C GLU A 265 1.01 -10.64 -13.27
N VAL A 266 0.22 -11.66 -12.92
CA VAL A 266 -0.80 -11.53 -11.88
C VAL A 266 -0.16 -11.64 -10.51
N MET A 267 -0.34 -10.60 -9.70
CA MET A 267 0.23 -10.49 -8.35
C MET A 267 -0.80 -10.66 -7.23
N SER A 268 -2.09 -10.65 -7.53
CA SER A 268 -3.12 -10.99 -6.55
C SER A 268 -3.15 -12.49 -6.27
N SER A 269 -3.11 -12.88 -4.98
CA SER A 269 -3.45 -14.24 -4.56
C SER A 269 -4.94 -14.52 -4.82
N TYR A 270 -5.38 -15.79 -4.78
CA TYR A 270 -6.81 -16.12 -4.88
C TYR A 270 -7.63 -15.45 -3.77
N ALA A 271 -7.09 -15.35 -2.56
CA ALA A 271 -7.76 -14.71 -1.45
C ALA A 271 -7.91 -13.20 -1.63
N LEU A 272 -6.86 -12.52 -2.11
CA LEU A 272 -6.96 -11.10 -2.45
C LEU A 272 -7.95 -10.87 -3.59
N ALA A 273 -7.91 -11.69 -4.64
CA ALA A 273 -8.87 -11.59 -5.74
C ALA A 273 -10.32 -11.81 -5.25
N PHE A 274 -10.53 -12.75 -4.34
CA PHE A 274 -11.84 -12.98 -3.70
C PHE A 274 -12.27 -11.75 -2.89
N ALA A 275 -11.38 -11.16 -2.08
CA ALA A 275 -11.67 -9.95 -1.32
C ALA A 275 -12.03 -8.76 -2.24
N LEU A 276 -11.22 -8.50 -3.27
CA LEU A 276 -11.45 -7.44 -4.26
C LEU A 276 -12.82 -7.58 -4.94
N ASN A 277 -13.20 -8.80 -5.33
CA ASN A 277 -14.50 -9.06 -5.97
C ASN A 277 -15.69 -9.07 -5.00
N GLY A 278 -15.43 -9.08 -3.69
CA GLY A 278 -16.42 -8.94 -2.63
C GLY A 278 -16.70 -7.50 -2.21
N TYR A 279 -15.86 -6.54 -2.59
CA TYR A 279 -16.06 -5.13 -2.27
C TYR A 279 -17.15 -4.51 -3.15
N SER A 280 -17.89 -3.55 -2.59
CA SER A 280 -18.96 -2.83 -3.30
C SER A 280 -18.41 -1.95 -4.43
N THR A 281 -17.20 -1.44 -4.29
CA THR A 281 -16.45 -0.67 -5.29
C THR A 281 -14.97 -0.94 -5.17
N ILE A 282 -14.28 -0.95 -6.31
CA ILE A 282 -12.82 -1.01 -6.41
C ILE A 282 -12.28 0.11 -7.31
N SER A 283 -13.18 0.86 -7.95
CA SER A 283 -12.79 1.89 -8.93
C SER A 283 -12.20 3.15 -8.30
N ASP A 284 -12.38 3.33 -7.00
CA ASP A 284 -11.81 4.42 -6.19
C ASP A 284 -10.45 4.07 -5.57
N ALA A 285 -9.89 2.91 -5.92
CA ALA A 285 -8.61 2.49 -5.38
C ALA A 285 -7.46 3.42 -5.80
N ILE A 286 -6.57 3.66 -4.85
CA ILE A 286 -5.37 4.48 -5.03
C ILE A 286 -4.15 3.58 -4.84
N GLY A 287 -3.25 3.58 -5.83
CA GLY A 287 -1.94 2.97 -5.75
C GLY A 287 -0.92 3.93 -5.19
N ASP A 288 0.07 3.39 -4.48
CA ASP A 288 1.19 4.15 -3.94
C ASP A 288 2.37 3.20 -3.73
N THR A 289 3.58 3.73 -3.62
CA THR A 289 4.78 2.91 -3.43
C THR A 289 5.69 3.50 -2.38
N SER A 290 6.40 2.64 -1.66
CA SER A 290 7.45 3.07 -0.74
C SER A 290 8.57 2.03 -0.68
N GLU A 291 9.77 2.50 -0.35
CA GLU A 291 10.92 1.62 -0.11
C GLU A 291 11.38 1.80 1.33
N ASP A 292 11.59 0.73 2.06
CA ASP A 292 12.08 0.77 3.43
C ASP A 292 12.92 -0.46 3.74
N ARG A 293 14.11 -0.25 4.33
CA ARG A 293 15.01 -1.32 4.78
C ARG A 293 15.30 -2.41 3.73
N GLY A 294 15.38 -2.03 2.45
CA GLY A 294 15.66 -2.95 1.35
C GLY A 294 14.46 -3.68 0.79
N HIS A 295 13.26 -3.38 1.28
CA HIS A 295 12.00 -3.85 0.72
C HIS A 295 11.33 -2.74 -0.09
N THR A 296 10.70 -3.12 -1.20
CA THR A 296 9.85 -2.24 -2.00
C THR A 296 8.41 -2.69 -1.83
N PHE A 297 7.53 -1.75 -1.51
CA PHE A 297 6.12 -2.02 -1.25
C PHE A 297 5.22 -1.33 -2.26
N TYR A 298 4.25 -2.06 -2.78
CA TYR A 298 3.09 -1.51 -3.49
C TYR A 298 1.90 -1.47 -2.55
N HIS A 299 1.39 -0.27 -2.30
CA HIS A 299 0.21 -0.03 -1.47
C HIS A 299 -1.03 0.11 -2.34
N LEU A 300 -2.11 -0.53 -1.96
CA LEU A 300 -3.41 -0.44 -2.62
C LEU A 300 -4.46 -0.08 -1.58
N THR A 301 -4.85 1.19 -1.56
CA THR A 301 -5.87 1.71 -0.66
C THR A 301 -7.21 1.77 -1.39
N LEU A 302 -8.27 1.20 -0.80
CA LEU A 302 -9.63 1.20 -1.31
C LEU A 302 -10.54 1.96 -0.34
N PRO A 303 -10.71 3.28 -0.51
CA PRO A 303 -11.45 4.11 0.44
C PRO A 303 -12.90 3.67 0.64
N GLY A 304 -13.64 3.40 -0.44
CA GLY A 304 -15.04 2.98 -0.39
C GLY A 304 -15.26 1.59 0.22
N ALA A 305 -14.26 0.72 0.11
CA ALA A 305 -14.27 -0.60 0.75
C ALA A 305 -13.74 -0.57 2.19
N ASN A 306 -13.21 0.56 2.66
CA ASN A 306 -12.50 0.69 3.93
C ASN A 306 -11.41 -0.37 4.11
N ALA A 307 -10.64 -0.64 3.05
CA ALA A 307 -9.58 -1.63 3.02
C ALA A 307 -8.26 -1.02 2.53
N ALA A 308 -7.15 -1.52 3.02
CA ALA A 308 -5.82 -1.17 2.53
C ALA A 308 -4.92 -2.41 2.56
N TRP A 309 -4.38 -2.73 1.41
CA TRP A 309 -3.50 -3.85 1.16
C TRP A 309 -2.10 -3.35 0.81
N CYS A 310 -1.11 -4.13 1.17
CA CYS A 310 0.28 -3.83 0.85
C CYS A 310 0.96 -5.11 0.40
N ALA A 311 1.69 -5.04 -0.71
CA ALA A 311 2.50 -6.13 -1.21
C ALA A 311 3.98 -5.79 -1.13
N ASP A 312 4.79 -6.72 -0.66
CA ASP A 312 6.22 -6.71 -0.93
C ASP A 312 6.44 -7.21 -2.36
N VAL A 313 7.05 -6.38 -3.21
CA VAL A 313 7.14 -6.64 -4.65
C VAL A 313 8.08 -7.78 -5.02
N ASP A 314 8.99 -8.14 -4.13
CA ASP A 314 9.99 -9.21 -4.33
C ASP A 314 9.47 -10.58 -3.92
N LEU A 315 8.33 -10.63 -3.22
CA LEU A 315 7.71 -11.87 -2.80
C LEU A 315 6.72 -12.42 -3.84
N PRO A 316 6.58 -13.75 -3.92
CA PRO A 316 5.58 -14.35 -4.80
C PRO A 316 4.15 -14.01 -4.32
N PRO A 317 3.17 -14.00 -5.24
CA PRO A 317 1.78 -13.57 -4.96
C PRO A 317 1.13 -14.26 -3.74
N ALA A 318 1.51 -15.51 -3.48
CA ALA A 318 0.95 -16.30 -2.39
C ALA A 318 1.32 -15.81 -0.98
N VAL A 319 2.40 -15.03 -0.84
CA VAL A 319 2.93 -14.58 0.46
C VAL A 319 3.18 -13.08 0.55
N ALA A 320 3.08 -12.35 -0.58
CA ALA A 320 3.42 -10.93 -0.66
C ALA A 320 2.47 -10.01 0.14
N TRP A 321 1.22 -10.41 0.35
CA TRP A 321 0.17 -9.51 0.76
C TRP A 321 -0.09 -9.49 2.26
N HIS A 322 -0.13 -8.28 2.81
CA HIS A 322 -0.56 -7.99 4.18
C HIS A 322 -1.52 -6.79 4.19
N GLU A 323 -2.21 -6.60 5.32
CA GLU A 323 -3.15 -5.49 5.50
C GLU A 323 -2.48 -4.33 6.23
N ARG A 324 -2.75 -3.09 5.78
CA ARG A 324 -2.36 -1.85 6.47
C ARG A 324 -3.60 -1.19 7.04
N LEU A 325 -3.77 -1.26 8.35
CA LEU A 325 -5.02 -0.82 9.00
C LEU A 325 -4.72 0.01 10.26
N THR A 326 -5.55 1.02 10.50
CA THR A 326 -5.58 1.80 11.73
C THR A 326 -6.57 1.19 12.71
N TRP A 327 -6.18 1.01 13.97
CA TRP A 327 -7.05 0.57 15.03
C TRP A 327 -7.79 1.76 15.67
N ILE A 328 -9.11 1.73 15.62
CA ILE A 328 -9.97 2.70 16.29
C ILE A 328 -10.46 2.07 17.60
N SER A 329 -9.85 2.47 18.71
CA SER A 329 -10.13 1.88 20.04
C SER A 329 -11.54 2.19 20.53
N GLU A 330 -12.06 3.35 20.17
CA GLU A 330 -13.40 3.82 20.54
C GLU A 330 -14.50 2.95 19.95
N ASP A 331 -14.26 2.47 18.73
CA ASP A 331 -15.21 1.63 17.97
C ASP A 331 -14.85 0.13 18.02
N VAL A 332 -13.71 -0.23 18.63
CA VAL A 332 -13.19 -1.61 18.67
C VAL A 332 -13.09 -2.23 17.27
N ARG A 333 -12.65 -1.46 16.29
CA ARG A 333 -12.55 -1.89 14.88
C ARG A 333 -11.29 -1.41 14.18
N TYR A 334 -10.94 -2.09 13.11
CA TYR A 334 -9.95 -1.63 12.15
C TYR A 334 -10.62 -0.80 11.03
N THR A 335 -9.90 0.22 10.57
CA THR A 335 -10.22 1.00 9.38
C THR A 335 -9.04 1.00 8.42
N ALA A 336 -9.28 1.28 7.14
CA ALA A 336 -8.20 1.44 6.17
C ALA A 336 -7.21 2.52 6.64
N TRP A 337 -5.94 2.23 6.53
CA TRP A 337 -4.88 3.19 6.82
C TRP A 337 -5.03 4.44 5.95
N ARG A 338 -4.98 5.63 6.55
CA ARG A 338 -5.30 6.89 5.88
C ARG A 338 -4.14 7.51 5.11
N PRO A 339 -2.86 7.41 5.54
CA PRO A 339 -1.73 7.94 4.79
C PRO A 339 -1.67 7.34 3.39
N THR A 340 -1.54 8.21 2.39
CA THR A 340 -1.52 7.91 0.95
C THR A 340 -0.65 8.96 0.25
N PHE A 341 -0.38 8.79 -1.04
CA PHE A 341 0.42 9.75 -1.83
C PHE A 341 1.82 9.93 -1.23
N HIS A 342 2.60 8.89 -1.29
CA HIS A 342 3.98 8.88 -0.80
C HIS A 342 4.90 9.71 -1.71
N ALA A 343 5.86 10.38 -1.11
CA ALA A 343 7.05 10.92 -1.77
C ALA A 343 8.26 10.82 -0.84
N PHE A 344 9.39 10.40 -1.37
CA PHE A 344 10.64 10.46 -0.63
C PHE A 344 11.25 11.85 -0.83
N ALA A 345 11.09 12.71 0.17
CA ALA A 345 11.48 14.11 0.12
C ALA A 345 12.40 14.46 1.30
N PHE A 346 13.49 15.19 1.03
CA PHE A 346 14.45 15.64 2.04
C PHE A 346 15.00 14.51 2.93
N GLY A 347 15.20 13.32 2.35
CA GLY A 347 15.67 12.15 3.09
C GLY A 347 14.61 11.49 3.99
N GLN A 348 13.34 11.81 3.83
CA GLN A 348 12.21 11.30 4.61
C GLN A 348 11.11 10.74 3.72
N HIS A 349 10.45 9.68 4.17
CA HIS A 349 9.21 9.21 3.57
C HIS A 349 8.05 10.09 4.05
N ARG A 350 7.45 10.85 3.14
CA ARG A 350 6.35 11.77 3.44
C ARG A 350 5.07 11.30 2.77
N MET A 351 3.99 11.27 3.54
CA MET A 351 2.68 10.86 3.06
C MET A 351 1.63 11.90 3.41
N LEU A 352 0.58 11.98 2.61
CA LEU A 352 -0.56 12.85 2.89
C LEU A 352 -1.70 12.04 3.47
N ASP A 353 -2.50 12.65 4.34
CA ASP A 353 -3.76 12.08 4.78
C ASP A 353 -4.85 12.30 3.72
N ARG A 354 -5.48 11.24 3.24
CA ARG A 354 -6.58 11.33 2.27
C ARG A 354 -7.89 11.88 2.86
N SER A 355 -7.95 12.11 4.18
CA SER A 355 -9.17 12.55 4.89
C SER A 355 -8.99 13.83 5.68
N SER A 356 -7.74 14.25 5.93
CA SER A 356 -7.43 15.50 6.64
C SER A 356 -6.32 16.27 5.92
N GLY A 357 -5.95 17.44 6.47
CA GLY A 357 -4.82 18.24 5.96
C GLY A 357 -3.46 17.82 6.50
N ASP A 358 -3.33 16.66 7.14
CA ASP A 358 -2.08 16.23 7.76
C ASP A 358 -1.09 15.73 6.72
N ILE A 359 0.15 16.09 6.93
CA ILE A 359 1.33 15.56 6.24
C ILE A 359 2.12 14.76 7.26
N TYR A 360 2.40 13.51 6.96
CA TYR A 360 3.10 12.59 7.83
C TYR A 360 4.54 12.38 7.40
N VAL A 361 5.41 12.13 8.37
CA VAL A 361 6.67 11.40 8.18
C VAL A 361 6.46 9.96 8.58
N MET A 362 6.71 9.04 7.67
CA MET A 362 6.68 7.60 7.90
C MET A 362 8.09 7.11 8.23
N SER A 363 8.24 6.28 9.25
CA SER A 363 9.52 5.71 9.66
C SER A 363 9.35 4.37 10.34
N SER A 364 10.26 3.44 10.08
CA SER A 364 10.36 2.16 10.77
C SER A 364 10.79 2.28 12.25
N ASP A 365 11.28 3.44 12.66
CA ASP A 365 11.61 3.73 14.06
C ASP A 365 10.46 4.44 14.79
N THR A 366 9.32 4.60 14.13
CA THR A 366 8.08 5.16 14.68
C THR A 366 7.08 4.04 14.97
N TYR A 367 6.51 4.04 16.17
CA TYR A 367 5.59 2.98 16.64
C TYR A 367 4.16 3.48 16.84
N THR A 368 3.87 4.68 16.37
CA THR A 368 2.55 5.31 16.41
C THR A 368 1.87 5.25 15.05
N ASP A 369 0.55 5.27 15.08
CA ASP A 369 -0.33 5.36 13.90
C ASP A 369 -0.94 6.77 13.81
N VAL A 370 -1.77 6.98 12.81
CA VAL A 370 -2.52 8.21 12.59
C VAL A 370 -3.20 8.68 13.87
N PRO A 371 -3.00 9.93 14.29
CA PRO A 371 -3.54 10.43 15.56
C PRO A 371 -5.08 10.48 15.56
N THR A 372 -5.64 10.60 16.75
CA THR A 372 -7.06 10.91 16.94
C THR A 372 -7.38 12.30 16.38
N ALA A 373 -8.67 12.63 16.22
CA ALA A 373 -9.09 13.98 15.83
C ALA A 373 -8.62 15.07 16.84
N ALA A 374 -8.34 14.69 18.08
CA ALA A 374 -7.78 15.57 19.10
C ALA A 374 -6.24 15.66 19.07
N GLY A 375 -5.58 15.07 18.06
CA GLY A 375 -4.12 15.08 17.92
C GLY A 375 -3.38 14.09 18.84
N VAL A 376 -4.09 13.20 19.54
CA VAL A 376 -3.45 12.19 20.39
C VAL A 376 -2.94 11.04 19.54
N ALA A 377 -1.65 10.72 19.68
CA ALA A 377 -1.03 9.60 18.98
C ALA A 377 -1.73 8.28 19.33
N ARG A 378 -2.04 7.47 18.32
CA ARG A 378 -2.56 6.11 18.50
C ARG A 378 -1.42 5.11 18.51
N PRO A 379 -1.51 4.03 19.29
CA PRO A 379 -0.55 2.94 19.18
C PRO A 379 -0.76 2.22 17.83
N LEU A 380 0.33 1.87 17.18
CA LEU A 380 0.28 1.06 15.97
C LEU A 380 0.01 -0.40 16.37
N ARG A 381 -1.28 -0.79 16.34
CA ARG A 381 -1.73 -2.14 16.71
C ARG A 381 -1.42 -3.11 15.58
N ARG A 382 -0.69 -4.16 15.90
CA ARG A 382 -0.27 -5.22 14.98
C ARG A 382 -0.96 -6.51 15.34
N MET A 383 -1.38 -7.28 14.34
CA MET A 383 -2.12 -8.52 14.56
C MET A 383 -1.64 -9.61 13.61
N ARG A 384 -1.41 -10.80 14.15
CA ARG A 384 -1.30 -12.04 13.39
C ARG A 384 -2.45 -12.97 13.79
N GLN A 385 -3.25 -13.39 12.81
CA GLN A 385 -4.25 -14.42 12.96
C GLN A 385 -3.78 -15.64 12.16
N THR A 386 -3.71 -16.80 12.83
CA THR A 386 -3.18 -18.04 12.23
C THR A 386 -4.22 -18.76 11.39
N PRO A 387 -3.81 -19.67 10.50
CA PRO A 387 -4.72 -20.69 10.00
C PRO A 387 -5.26 -21.54 11.13
N ALA A 388 -6.35 -22.27 10.86
CA ALA A 388 -6.96 -23.16 11.85
C ALA A 388 -6.10 -24.41 12.07
N ILE A 389 -5.84 -24.76 13.32
CA ILE A 389 -5.26 -26.05 13.67
C ILE A 389 -6.39 -27.06 13.84
N PHE A 390 -6.34 -28.14 13.09
CA PHE A 390 -7.31 -29.26 13.17
C PHE A 390 -6.64 -30.57 12.78
N SER A 391 -7.22 -31.69 13.20
CA SER A 391 -6.81 -33.02 12.77
C SER A 391 -8.01 -33.95 12.77
N GLU A 392 -8.37 -34.47 11.58
CA GLU A 392 -9.41 -35.50 11.35
C GLU A 392 -10.71 -35.26 12.16
N ASN A 393 -11.09 -34.01 12.38
CA ASN A 393 -12.24 -33.60 13.22
C ASN A 393 -12.18 -34.07 14.68
N ARG A 394 -11.00 -34.48 15.16
CA ARG A 394 -10.78 -34.88 16.56
C ARG A 394 -10.71 -33.66 17.46
N ARG A 395 -11.05 -33.82 18.73
CA ARG A 395 -10.84 -32.80 19.76
C ARG A 395 -9.38 -32.82 20.20
N LEU A 396 -8.66 -31.75 19.95
CA LEU A 396 -7.26 -31.56 20.30
C LEU A 396 -7.13 -30.83 21.63
N VAL A 397 -6.16 -31.22 22.45
CA VAL A 397 -5.79 -30.56 23.69
C VAL A 397 -4.63 -29.60 23.40
N TYR A 398 -4.71 -28.37 23.88
CA TYR A 398 -3.71 -27.32 23.74
C TYR A 398 -3.10 -26.99 25.13
N PRO A 399 -1.98 -27.64 25.51
CA PRO A 399 -1.34 -27.34 26.80
C PRO A 399 -0.83 -25.92 26.88
N GLY A 400 -0.32 -25.37 25.79
CA GLY A 400 0.15 -24.00 25.67
C GLY A 400 0.46 -23.58 24.25
N LEU A 401 0.73 -22.30 24.09
CA LEU A 401 1.32 -21.66 22.92
C LEU A 401 2.49 -20.80 23.40
N GLU A 402 3.64 -20.95 22.78
CA GLU A 402 4.80 -20.10 22.98
C GLU A 402 5.06 -19.37 21.67
N VAL A 403 5.09 -18.04 21.70
CA VAL A 403 5.39 -17.21 20.52
C VAL A 403 6.81 -16.70 20.64
N ASP A 404 7.59 -16.91 19.61
CA ASP A 404 8.99 -16.54 19.54
C ASP A 404 9.10 -15.10 19.01
N PHE A 405 9.40 -14.17 19.89
CA PHE A 405 9.65 -12.76 19.60
C PHE A 405 11.11 -12.41 19.91
N GLU A 406 11.61 -11.37 19.29
CA GLU A 406 12.76 -10.65 19.79
C GLU A 406 12.35 -9.92 21.09
N VAL A 407 12.82 -10.43 22.24
CA VAL A 407 12.38 -10.01 23.59
C VAL A 407 13.39 -9.09 24.26
N GLY A 408 12.97 -8.45 25.38
CA GLY A 408 13.85 -7.60 26.17
C GLY A 408 14.07 -6.21 25.56
N LEU A 409 13.18 -5.77 24.69
CA LEU A 409 13.20 -4.48 23.99
C LEU A 409 12.29 -3.43 24.63
N GLY A 410 11.89 -3.62 25.89
CA GLY A 410 11.10 -2.65 26.64
C GLY A 410 11.78 -1.28 26.72
N LEU A 411 10.98 -0.24 26.87
CA LEU A 411 11.47 1.14 27.03
C LEU A 411 11.94 1.37 28.47
N SER A 412 12.89 2.28 28.65
CA SER A 412 13.31 2.72 29.98
C SER A 412 12.20 3.53 30.66
N GLY A 413 12.00 3.33 31.95
CA GLY A 413 10.98 4.04 32.75
C GLY A 413 9.79 3.17 33.19
N THR A 414 8.65 3.79 33.48
CA THR A 414 7.45 3.13 34.01
C THR A 414 6.20 3.33 33.14
N GLY A 415 6.35 3.96 31.96
CA GLY A 415 5.26 4.22 31.04
C GLY A 415 4.91 3.02 30.15
N GLN A 416 4.01 3.24 29.18
CA GLN A 416 3.66 2.25 28.16
C GLN A 416 4.92 1.80 27.41
N GLY A 417 5.05 0.50 27.19
CA GLY A 417 6.23 -0.09 26.56
C GLY A 417 7.41 -0.38 27.52
N SER A 418 7.33 -0.03 28.80
CA SER A 418 8.37 -0.41 29.77
C SER A 418 8.35 -1.92 30.10
N ASP A 419 7.18 -2.53 30.02
CA ASP A 419 6.94 -3.96 30.10
C ASP A 419 5.99 -4.36 28.97
N PRO A 420 6.50 -4.55 27.75
CA PRO A 420 5.68 -4.76 26.56
C PRO A 420 4.82 -6.02 26.69
N GLN A 421 3.54 -5.90 26.33
CA GLN A 421 2.56 -6.97 26.49
C GLN A 421 2.17 -7.58 25.15
N VAL A 422 2.05 -8.91 25.14
CA VAL A 422 1.50 -9.69 24.03
C VAL A 422 0.12 -10.20 24.42
N MET A 423 -0.87 -9.96 23.57
CA MET A 423 -2.26 -10.35 23.76
C MET A 423 -2.58 -11.56 22.89
N LEU A 424 -3.17 -12.60 23.48
CA LEU A 424 -3.64 -13.78 22.76
C LEU A 424 -5.16 -13.88 22.86
N GLN A 425 -5.82 -14.08 21.74
CA GLN A 425 -7.21 -14.51 21.63
C GLN A 425 -7.31 -15.85 20.91
N MET A 426 -8.36 -16.60 21.20
CA MET A 426 -8.64 -17.89 20.55
C MET A 426 -10.05 -17.91 20.00
N SER A 427 -10.22 -18.60 18.87
CA SER A 427 -11.51 -18.91 18.28
C SER A 427 -11.58 -20.39 17.97
N ASP A 428 -12.68 -21.04 18.36
CA ASP A 428 -12.94 -22.47 18.14
C ASP A 428 -13.98 -22.71 17.04
N ASP A 429 -14.50 -21.64 16.42
CA ASP A 429 -15.53 -21.63 15.39
C ASP A 429 -15.06 -21.09 14.02
N GLY A 430 -13.75 -21.05 13.84
CA GLY A 430 -13.17 -20.58 12.60
C GLY A 430 -13.09 -19.05 12.48
N GLY A 431 -12.85 -18.35 13.59
CA GLY A 431 -12.64 -16.89 13.59
C GLY A 431 -13.93 -16.07 13.62
N LYS A 432 -15.08 -16.69 13.81
CA LYS A 432 -16.39 -16.00 13.91
C LYS A 432 -16.58 -15.33 15.25
N THR A 433 -16.27 -16.05 16.33
CA THR A 433 -16.28 -15.51 17.69
C THR A 433 -14.92 -15.65 18.34
N TRP A 434 -14.57 -14.73 19.25
CA TRP A 434 -13.28 -14.67 19.89
C TRP A 434 -13.45 -14.68 21.40
N GLY A 435 -12.62 -15.48 22.08
CA GLY A 435 -12.54 -15.48 23.55
C GLY A 435 -11.91 -14.20 24.10
N SER A 436 -11.89 -14.09 25.42
CA SER A 436 -11.20 -12.99 26.12
C SER A 436 -9.71 -12.96 25.81
N GLU A 437 -9.12 -11.79 25.86
CA GLU A 437 -7.68 -11.60 25.73
C GLU A 437 -6.94 -12.17 26.92
N ILE A 438 -5.87 -12.91 26.67
CA ILE A 438 -4.91 -13.39 27.65
C ILE A 438 -3.62 -12.62 27.40
N TRP A 439 -3.05 -12.02 28.44
CA TRP A 439 -1.90 -11.14 28.34
C TRP A 439 -0.66 -11.79 28.94
N THR A 440 0.51 -11.58 28.34
CA THR A 440 1.81 -11.99 28.87
C THR A 440 2.88 -10.97 28.49
N SER A 441 3.87 -10.80 29.37
CA SER A 441 5.00 -9.91 29.16
C SER A 441 5.95 -10.47 28.09
N ALA A 442 6.51 -9.57 27.26
CA ALA A 442 7.63 -9.86 26.36
C ALA A 442 9.00 -9.48 26.97
N GLY A 443 9.02 -9.15 28.26
CA GLY A 443 10.24 -8.78 28.98
C GLY A 443 10.54 -7.29 28.93
N LYS A 444 10.96 -6.77 30.08
CA LYS A 444 11.46 -5.40 30.21
C LYS A 444 12.80 -5.24 29.49
N LEU A 445 13.28 -4.01 29.42
CA LEU A 445 14.60 -3.71 28.84
C LEU A 445 15.69 -4.59 29.47
N GLY A 446 16.38 -5.36 28.62
CA GLY A 446 17.46 -6.26 29.04
C GLY A 446 17.03 -7.67 29.49
N GLU A 447 15.73 -7.97 29.59
CA GLU A 447 15.22 -9.30 29.93
C GLU A 447 15.17 -10.23 28.69
N TYR A 448 16.31 -10.46 28.06
CA TYR A 448 16.42 -11.23 26.81
C TYR A 448 16.11 -12.74 26.94
N GLY A 449 15.96 -13.25 28.17
CA GLY A 449 15.59 -14.65 28.43
C GLY A 449 14.09 -14.86 28.62
N THR A 450 13.27 -13.82 28.45
CA THR A 450 11.81 -13.92 28.63
C THR A 450 11.19 -14.80 27.56
N ARG A 451 10.24 -15.65 27.97
CA ARG A 451 9.46 -16.50 27.07
C ARG A 451 8.03 -16.00 27.00
N VAL A 452 7.56 -15.67 25.82
CA VAL A 452 6.17 -15.26 25.60
C VAL A 452 5.31 -16.53 25.53
N GLN A 453 4.85 -17.00 26.69
CA GLN A 453 4.17 -18.28 26.83
C GLN A 453 2.77 -18.13 27.43
N PHE A 454 1.80 -18.77 26.79
CA PHE A 454 0.42 -18.91 27.23
C PHE A 454 0.15 -20.37 27.57
N ASN A 455 -0.38 -20.64 28.74
CA ASN A 455 -0.60 -21.99 29.26
C ASN A 455 -2.09 -22.30 29.45
N ARG A 456 -2.42 -23.60 29.50
CA ARG A 456 -3.77 -24.11 29.82
C ARG A 456 -4.84 -23.60 28.87
N LEU A 457 -4.59 -23.70 27.57
CA LEU A 457 -5.46 -23.17 26.53
C LEU A 457 -6.70 -24.06 26.24
N GLY A 458 -6.86 -25.17 26.98
CA GLY A 458 -8.03 -26.05 26.88
C GLY A 458 -8.01 -26.96 25.66
N SER A 459 -9.19 -27.27 25.10
CA SER A 459 -9.30 -28.20 23.99
C SER A 459 -10.36 -27.76 22.97
N ALA A 460 -10.07 -27.96 21.69
CA ALA A 460 -10.95 -27.62 20.58
C ALA A 460 -10.82 -28.63 19.44
N ARG A 461 -11.80 -28.71 18.54
CA ARG A 461 -11.70 -29.49 17.30
C ARG A 461 -10.98 -28.72 16.20
N ARG A 462 -11.15 -27.40 16.23
CA ARG A 462 -10.54 -26.47 15.26
C ARG A 462 -10.27 -25.17 15.99
N ARG A 463 -9.01 -24.75 16.03
CA ARG A 463 -8.61 -23.55 16.76
C ARG A 463 -7.81 -22.60 15.92
N VAL A 464 -8.19 -21.36 15.99
CA VAL A 464 -7.46 -20.22 15.42
C VAL A 464 -6.90 -19.40 16.57
N PHE A 465 -5.65 -19.00 16.45
CA PHE A 465 -5.01 -18.08 17.38
C PHE A 465 -4.90 -16.69 16.76
N ARG A 466 -5.12 -15.67 17.57
CA ARG A 466 -4.87 -14.28 17.22
C ARG A 466 -3.92 -13.69 18.23
N VAL A 467 -2.72 -13.30 17.74
CA VAL A 467 -1.68 -12.64 18.54
C VAL A 467 -1.68 -11.17 18.17
N VAL A 468 -1.71 -10.30 19.18
CA VAL A 468 -1.78 -8.85 19.03
C VAL A 468 -0.72 -8.18 19.89
N VAL A 469 -0.07 -7.16 19.38
CA VAL A 469 0.85 -6.28 20.10
C VAL A 469 0.54 -4.83 19.74
N SER A 470 0.72 -3.92 20.69
CA SER A 470 0.46 -2.48 20.48
C SER A 470 1.43 -1.56 21.22
N ASP A 471 2.27 -2.09 22.08
CA ASP A 471 3.26 -1.27 22.79
C ASP A 471 4.29 -0.66 21.82
N PRO A 472 4.76 0.56 22.09
CA PRO A 472 5.63 1.34 21.20
C PRO A 472 7.09 0.89 21.26
N VAL A 473 7.34 -0.38 20.96
CA VAL A 473 8.66 -1.00 20.92
C VAL A 473 8.91 -1.66 19.56
N ALA A 474 10.17 -1.95 19.27
CA ALA A 474 10.54 -2.70 18.07
C ALA A 474 10.09 -4.16 18.23
N TRP A 475 9.08 -4.57 17.47
CA TRP A 475 8.57 -5.93 17.47
C TRP A 475 9.09 -6.71 16.26
N LYS A 476 9.58 -7.92 16.50
CA LYS A 476 9.85 -8.92 15.45
C LYS A 476 9.38 -10.27 15.96
N MET A 477 8.62 -10.98 15.14
CA MET A 477 8.05 -12.27 15.47
C MET A 477 8.65 -13.33 14.54
N ILE A 478 9.28 -14.35 15.12
CA ILE A 478 10.08 -15.35 14.38
C ILE A 478 9.25 -16.61 14.15
N GLY A 479 8.37 -16.97 15.08
CA GLY A 479 7.58 -18.19 14.96
C GLY A 479 6.76 -18.49 16.21
N ALA A 480 6.26 -19.71 16.30
CA ALA A 480 5.59 -20.19 17.49
C ALA A 480 5.76 -21.69 17.68
N TYR A 481 5.63 -22.12 18.92
CA TYR A 481 5.70 -23.50 19.33
C TYR A 481 4.44 -23.90 20.11
N LEU A 482 4.06 -25.17 19.99
CA LEU A 482 3.04 -25.81 20.81
C LEU A 482 3.70 -26.76 21.81
N PRO A 483 4.02 -26.31 23.02
CA PRO A 483 4.65 -27.12 24.03
C PRO A 483 3.77 -28.35 24.37
N ASP A 484 4.40 -29.52 24.56
CA ASP A 484 3.73 -30.78 24.94
C ASP A 484 2.52 -31.20 24.08
N PHE A 485 2.30 -30.57 22.91
CA PHE A 485 1.13 -30.80 22.07
C PHE A 485 1.04 -32.24 21.58
N GLU A 486 2.15 -32.83 21.14
CA GLU A 486 2.21 -34.22 20.67
C GLU A 486 1.94 -35.21 21.82
N ARG A 487 2.50 -34.92 23.01
CA ARG A 487 2.26 -35.72 24.22
C ARG A 487 0.81 -35.69 24.66
N ALA A 488 0.16 -34.54 24.55
CA ALA A 488 -1.26 -34.35 24.90
C ALA A 488 -2.21 -34.93 23.86
N ASN A 489 -1.74 -35.19 22.63
CA ASN A 489 -2.53 -35.70 21.52
C ASN A 489 -1.84 -36.90 20.85
N PRO A 490 -1.77 -38.07 21.52
CA PRO A 490 -1.07 -39.24 20.99
C PRO A 490 -1.73 -39.75 19.71
N GLY A 491 -0.91 -40.18 18.76
CA GLY A 491 -1.38 -40.67 17.46
C GLY A 491 -1.84 -39.59 16.48
N LEU A 492 -1.47 -38.35 16.74
CA LEU A 492 -1.77 -37.23 15.88
C LEU A 492 -1.04 -37.36 14.53
N ARG A 493 -1.80 -37.28 13.44
CA ARG A 493 -1.26 -37.00 12.11
C ARG A 493 -1.66 -35.56 11.76
N ILE A 494 -0.75 -34.62 11.94
CA ILE A 494 -0.95 -33.28 11.37
C ILE A 494 -0.74 -33.40 9.88
N GLY A 495 -1.76 -33.09 9.11
CA GLY A 495 -1.66 -33.09 7.66
C GLY A 495 -0.50 -32.16 7.27
N ARG A 496 0.57 -32.72 6.68
CA ARG A 496 1.55 -31.91 5.97
C ARG A 496 0.79 -31.34 4.77
N ALA A 497 0.59 -30.02 4.75
CA ALA A 497 0.33 -29.33 3.50
C ALA A 497 1.54 -29.64 2.59
N ALA A 498 1.28 -30.26 1.47
CA ALA A 498 2.25 -30.60 0.45
C ALA A 498 2.78 -29.32 -0.21
#